data_ec3e3fdc641817012695736450551fa7
#
_entry.id   ec3e3fdc641817012695736450551fa7
#
_cell.length_a   1.000
_cell.length_b   1.000
_cell.length_c   1.000
_cell.angle_alpha   90.00
_cell.angle_beta   90.00
_cell.angle_gamma   90.00
#
_symmetry.space_group_name_H-M   'P 1'
#
loop_
_entity.id
_entity.type
_entity.pdbx_description
1 polymer ?
#
loop_
_entity_poly.entity_id
_entity_poly.type
_entity_poly.pdbx_seq_one_letter_code
_entity_poly.pdbx_strand_id
1 'polypeptide(L)'
;FNGQYCCHNSYLLNDVLRGEWGFDGVVVSDFGGTHDTQEAIDNGLDMEFGTDLGSLEAFQNYRLGKPYLKLLKQNETSEKVLNEKVRRVLRMMYRTNMSEGRPWGTLASEEHAMAARKIAEEGIVLLKNNNKILPVNIGSLNRILVVGENAVKMMSRDGGSSEAKSKYEVVPLEGIRKYVADRIEVDYQPGYSSTASKSVNDSLHTEAVKAAKGADIVLYIGGMNKNLHMDCEGVDRESYNLPYEQDALIADLSVVNPSLVAVMVCGNAYAMPWHKKVPAIVQAWYGGTEAGNAIADVLFGEVNPSGKLPFSFPVKIEDNAAHAFNAYPGDGETVEYKEGIFVGYRWFEKEKIKPLFAFGHGLSYTSFDYGKITLDKKTIKSTDNITVTIPITNSGNREGAEVVQLYIMDMESSLPRPLKELKGFKKVNLAPGETVKVNFTIGKEALSFYTPERHEWVVEPGKFQILVGTASDDIRSSATFRVER
;
A
#
# COMPACT_ATOMS: atom_id res chain seq x y z
N PHE A 1 -13.56 8.98 18.19
CA PHE A 1 -13.63 7.63 18.74
C PHE A 1 -14.40 7.65 20.07
N ASN A 2 -15.49 6.92 20.15
CA ASN A 2 -16.38 6.86 21.34
C ASN A 2 -16.77 8.23 21.90
N GLY A 3 -17.16 9.17 21.02
CA GLY A 3 -17.63 10.50 21.40
C GLY A 3 -16.55 11.55 21.68
N GLN A 4 -15.26 11.19 21.55
CA GLN A 4 -14.14 12.15 21.67
C GLN A 4 -13.28 12.14 20.42
N TYR A 5 -12.70 13.29 20.07
CA TYR A 5 -11.73 13.40 18.99
C TYR A 5 -10.41 12.69 19.34
N CYS A 6 -9.84 11.92 18.43
CA CYS A 6 -8.65 11.11 18.69
C CYS A 6 -7.44 11.90 19.19
N CYS A 7 -7.26 13.15 18.70
CA CYS A 7 -6.12 14.00 19.06
C CYS A 7 -6.09 14.40 20.55
N HIS A 8 -7.19 14.26 21.27
CA HIS A 8 -7.28 14.56 22.71
C HIS A 8 -8.17 13.55 23.47
N ASN A 9 -8.16 12.31 23.03
CA ASN A 9 -8.85 11.21 23.68
C ASN A 9 -7.95 10.58 24.75
N SER A 10 -8.31 10.69 26.03
CA SER A 10 -7.49 10.20 27.15
C SER A 10 -7.22 8.70 27.08
N TYR A 11 -8.24 7.91 26.75
CA TYR A 11 -8.09 6.46 26.65
C TYR A 11 -7.04 6.07 25.59
N LEU A 12 -7.10 6.67 24.40
CA LEU A 12 -6.16 6.38 23.34
C LEU A 12 -4.73 6.86 23.67
N LEU A 13 -4.58 8.07 24.20
CA LEU A 13 -3.28 8.70 24.35
C LEU A 13 -2.59 8.39 25.69
N ASN A 14 -3.35 8.34 26.78
CA ASN A 14 -2.77 8.09 28.11
C ASN A 14 -2.79 6.61 28.46
N ASP A 15 -3.93 5.92 28.31
CA ASP A 15 -4.05 4.53 28.76
C ASP A 15 -3.37 3.58 27.78
N VAL A 16 -3.74 3.62 26.50
CA VAL A 16 -3.18 2.69 25.49
C VAL A 16 -1.77 3.11 25.08
N LEU A 17 -1.63 4.31 24.45
CA LEU A 17 -0.36 4.71 23.83
C LEU A 17 0.77 4.83 24.89
N ARG A 18 0.51 5.56 25.98
CA ARG A 18 1.56 5.80 27.00
C ARG A 18 1.62 4.72 28.05
N GLY A 19 0.47 4.19 28.47
CA GLY A 19 0.37 3.18 29.51
C GLY A 19 0.76 1.78 29.00
N GLU A 20 -0.02 1.22 28.09
CA GLU A 20 0.19 -0.16 27.61
C GLU A 20 1.41 -0.27 26.70
N TRP A 21 1.59 0.67 25.76
CA TRP A 21 2.68 0.63 24.77
C TRP A 21 3.96 1.31 25.26
N GLY A 22 3.92 2.04 26.38
CA GLY A 22 5.09 2.70 26.97
C GLY A 22 5.66 3.83 26.09
N PHE A 23 4.86 4.45 25.23
CA PHE A 23 5.31 5.52 24.35
C PHE A 23 5.67 6.78 25.14
N ASP A 24 6.92 7.21 25.06
CA ASP A 24 7.46 8.37 25.80
C ASP A 24 7.77 9.60 24.89
N GLY A 25 7.40 9.50 23.62
CA GLY A 25 7.60 10.56 22.62
C GLY A 25 6.53 11.65 22.65
N VAL A 26 6.59 12.52 21.63
CA VAL A 26 5.67 13.65 21.42
C VAL A 26 4.45 13.18 20.64
N VAL A 27 3.27 13.52 21.12
CA VAL A 27 2.02 13.41 20.37
C VAL A 27 1.69 14.75 19.73
N VAL A 28 1.53 14.75 18.43
CA VAL A 28 1.20 15.94 17.62
C VAL A 28 -0.20 15.76 17.06
N SER A 29 -1.03 16.82 17.09
CA SER A 29 -2.33 16.75 16.43
C SER A 29 -2.18 16.71 14.92
N ASP A 30 -3.20 16.21 14.24
CA ASP A 30 -3.40 16.55 12.84
C ASP A 30 -3.76 18.04 12.69
N PHE A 31 -3.63 18.57 11.49
CA PHE A 31 -4.04 19.94 11.18
C PHE A 31 -5.54 20.13 11.46
N GLY A 32 -5.87 21.08 12.35
CA GLY A 32 -7.25 21.32 12.75
C GLY A 32 -7.90 20.23 13.59
N GLY A 33 -7.15 19.21 14.02
CA GLY A 33 -7.69 18.06 14.77
C GLY A 33 -8.00 18.33 16.24
N THR A 34 -7.64 19.50 16.79
CA THR A 34 -7.85 19.87 18.20
C THR A 34 -9.11 20.69 18.37
N HIS A 35 -10.09 20.20 19.13
CA HIS A 35 -11.42 20.81 19.26
C HIS A 35 -11.73 21.35 20.65
N ASP A 36 -11.06 20.84 21.70
CA ASP A 36 -11.26 21.27 23.08
C ASP A 36 -9.94 21.63 23.76
N THR A 37 -9.91 22.77 24.51
CA THR A 37 -8.70 23.25 25.16
C THR A 37 -8.34 22.42 26.40
N GLN A 38 -9.32 22.10 27.25
CA GLN A 38 -9.06 21.38 28.49
C GLN A 38 -8.67 19.93 28.20
N GLU A 39 -9.39 19.27 27.29
CA GLU A 39 -9.04 17.92 26.84
C GLU A 39 -7.64 17.87 26.19
N ALA A 40 -7.30 18.84 25.35
CA ALA A 40 -5.97 18.92 24.73
C ALA A 40 -4.86 19.10 25.79
N ILE A 41 -5.15 19.82 26.88
CA ILE A 41 -4.22 19.99 28.01
C ILE A 41 -4.03 18.67 28.75
N ASP A 42 -5.12 18.01 29.16
CA ASP A 42 -5.08 16.92 30.15
C ASP A 42 -4.92 15.53 29.53
N ASN A 43 -5.35 15.35 28.28
CA ASN A 43 -5.52 14.03 27.67
C ASN A 43 -4.32 13.55 26.81
N GLY A 44 -3.13 14.15 26.97
CA GLY A 44 -1.91 13.57 26.42
C GLY A 44 -1.42 14.15 25.09
N LEU A 45 -2.12 15.13 24.48
CA LEU A 45 -1.63 15.89 23.34
C LEU A 45 -0.47 16.80 23.78
N ASP A 46 0.64 16.82 23.04
CA ASP A 46 1.81 17.64 23.39
C ASP A 46 1.97 18.87 22.50
N MET A 47 1.66 18.74 21.21
CA MET A 47 1.76 19.82 20.22
C MET A 47 0.51 19.86 19.35
N GLU A 48 0.02 21.07 19.08
CA GLU A 48 -1.09 21.30 18.18
C GLU A 48 -0.59 21.91 16.88
N PHE A 49 -1.01 21.32 15.73
CA PHE A 49 -0.82 21.90 14.42
C PHE A 49 -2.12 22.56 13.95
N GLY A 50 -1.97 23.78 13.45
CA GLY A 50 -3.10 24.53 12.88
C GLY A 50 -3.11 24.48 11.36
N THR A 51 -4.28 24.71 10.78
CA THR A 51 -4.50 24.76 9.34
C THR A 51 -4.36 26.14 8.72
N ASP A 52 -4.40 27.20 9.52
CA ASP A 52 -4.46 28.59 9.04
C ASP A 52 -3.06 29.18 8.86
N LEU A 53 -2.31 28.64 7.93
CA LEU A 53 -0.92 29.01 7.61
C LEU A 53 -0.78 30.42 7.03
N GLY A 54 -1.33 31.43 7.57
CA GLY A 54 -1.19 32.81 7.05
C GLY A 54 -1.79 33.89 7.93
N SER A 55 -2.48 33.49 8.98
CA SER A 55 -3.11 34.42 9.93
C SER A 55 -2.46 34.33 11.31
N LEU A 56 -1.79 35.39 11.73
CA LEU A 56 -1.28 35.53 13.11
C LEU A 56 -2.40 35.45 14.15
N GLU A 57 -3.63 35.86 13.78
CA GLU A 57 -4.80 35.80 14.69
C GLU A 57 -5.27 34.36 14.91
N ALA A 58 -5.26 33.52 13.87
CA ALA A 58 -5.61 32.13 14.00
C ALA A 58 -4.62 31.39 14.92
N PHE A 59 -3.31 31.65 14.76
CA PHE A 59 -2.25 31.11 15.61
C PHE A 59 -2.46 31.44 17.11
N GLN A 60 -3.04 32.60 17.41
CA GLN A 60 -3.32 33.02 18.77
C GLN A 60 -4.51 32.29 19.40
N ASN A 61 -5.37 31.69 18.60
CA ASN A 61 -6.58 31.02 19.04
C ASN A 61 -6.45 29.47 19.11
N TYR A 62 -5.29 28.90 18.75
CA TYR A 62 -5.06 27.48 18.93
C TYR A 62 -5.23 27.07 20.38
N ARG A 63 -5.78 25.87 20.60
CA ARG A 63 -6.16 25.37 21.92
C ARG A 63 -4.98 25.33 22.88
N LEU A 64 -3.80 24.87 22.41
CA LEU A 64 -2.56 24.88 23.18
C LEU A 64 -1.78 26.21 23.09
N GLY A 65 -2.35 27.24 22.47
CA GLY A 65 -1.82 28.61 22.39
C GLY A 65 -2.31 29.52 23.51
N LYS A 66 -2.88 30.67 23.11
CA LYS A 66 -3.44 31.67 24.08
C LYS A 66 -4.54 31.11 24.99
N PRO A 67 -5.49 30.27 24.55
CA PRO A 67 -6.46 29.67 25.45
C PRO A 67 -5.79 28.91 26.61
N TYR A 68 -4.78 28.11 26.35
CA TYR A 68 -4.03 27.42 27.41
C TYR A 68 -3.31 28.41 28.34
N LEU A 69 -2.64 29.43 27.78
CA LEU A 69 -1.99 30.48 28.59
C LEU A 69 -2.97 31.23 29.50
N LYS A 70 -4.20 31.43 29.04
CA LYS A 70 -5.25 32.05 29.86
C LYS A 70 -5.60 31.17 31.07
N LEU A 71 -5.82 29.86 30.86
CA LEU A 71 -6.12 28.93 31.95
C LEU A 71 -4.98 28.82 32.96
N LEU A 72 -3.73 28.84 32.51
CA LEU A 72 -2.54 28.87 33.38
C LEU A 72 -2.52 30.12 34.28
N LYS A 73 -2.81 31.32 33.71
CA LYS A 73 -2.85 32.57 34.45
C LYS A 73 -4.00 32.63 35.45
N GLN A 74 -5.05 31.88 35.20
CA GLN A 74 -6.23 31.80 36.09
C GLN A 74 -6.08 30.69 37.15
N ASN A 75 -4.98 29.95 37.15
CA ASN A 75 -4.74 28.77 37.98
C ASN A 75 -5.78 27.63 37.76
N GLU A 76 -6.41 27.60 36.57
CA GLU A 76 -7.39 26.57 36.19
C GLU A 76 -6.70 25.31 35.61
N THR A 77 -5.40 25.39 35.37
CA THR A 77 -4.57 24.23 34.97
C THR A 77 -3.19 24.34 35.60
N SER A 78 -2.45 23.23 35.63
CA SER A 78 -1.17 23.11 36.32
C SER A 78 0.03 23.32 35.41
N GLU A 79 1.01 24.11 35.83
CA GLU A 79 2.34 24.18 35.18
C GLU A 79 3.03 22.82 35.08
N LYS A 80 2.70 21.88 35.96
CA LYS A 80 3.24 20.51 35.90
C LYS A 80 2.88 19.84 34.58
N VAL A 81 1.63 20.01 34.11
CA VAL A 81 1.16 19.44 32.81
C VAL A 81 1.92 20.08 31.66
N LEU A 82 2.08 21.42 31.68
CA LEU A 82 2.89 22.12 30.67
C LEU A 82 4.33 21.62 30.64
N ASN A 83 4.95 21.48 31.80
CA ASN A 83 6.33 21.02 31.93
C ASN A 83 6.51 19.59 31.39
N GLU A 84 5.52 18.71 31.54
CA GLU A 84 5.57 17.37 30.94
C GLU A 84 5.53 17.42 29.40
N LYS A 85 4.66 18.26 28.81
CA LYS A 85 4.63 18.46 27.35
C LYS A 85 5.97 19.01 26.85
N VAL A 86 6.48 20.05 27.49
CA VAL A 86 7.78 20.64 27.16
C VAL A 86 8.91 19.59 27.28
N ARG A 87 8.91 18.78 28.34
CA ARG A 87 9.91 17.72 28.53
C ARG A 87 9.90 16.70 27.39
N ARG A 88 8.73 16.31 26.87
CA ARG A 88 8.61 15.41 25.72
C ARG A 88 9.12 16.06 24.45
N VAL A 89 8.79 17.33 24.21
CA VAL A 89 9.31 18.09 23.06
C VAL A 89 10.83 18.19 23.12
N LEU A 90 11.40 18.56 24.27
CA LEU A 90 12.85 18.63 24.45
C LEU A 90 13.50 17.26 24.26
N ARG A 91 12.90 16.20 24.80
CA ARG A 91 13.37 14.80 24.59
C ARG A 91 13.43 14.44 23.11
N MET A 92 12.40 14.78 22.34
CA MET A 92 12.38 14.58 20.88
C MET A 92 13.53 15.35 20.22
N MET A 93 13.71 16.63 20.58
CA MET A 93 14.79 17.45 20.04
C MET A 93 16.18 16.84 20.33
N TYR A 94 16.42 16.38 21.56
CA TYR A 94 17.69 15.73 21.91
C TYR A 94 17.87 14.38 21.18
N ARG A 95 16.80 13.60 21.03
CA ARG A 95 16.85 12.31 20.29
C ARG A 95 17.06 12.48 18.80
N THR A 96 16.66 13.60 18.22
CA THR A 96 16.90 13.91 16.79
C THR A 96 18.28 14.48 16.53
N ASN A 97 19.17 14.46 17.55
CA ASN A 97 20.56 14.85 17.46
C ASN A 97 20.79 16.28 16.91
N MET A 98 20.44 17.25 17.73
CA MET A 98 20.68 18.67 17.45
C MET A 98 22.13 19.11 17.78
N SER A 99 23.10 18.22 17.81
CA SER A 99 24.49 18.53 18.14
C SER A 99 25.13 19.44 17.08
N GLU A 100 25.98 20.36 17.54
CA GLU A 100 26.79 21.22 16.67
C GLU A 100 27.68 20.36 15.75
N GLY A 101 27.85 20.81 14.51
CA GLY A 101 28.74 20.14 13.54
C GLY A 101 28.11 18.95 12.80
N ARG A 102 26.82 18.65 12.99
CA ARG A 102 26.17 17.66 12.17
C ARG A 102 26.08 18.14 10.72
N PRO A 103 26.56 17.36 9.74
CA PRO A 103 26.46 17.76 8.34
C PRO A 103 24.98 17.83 7.93
N TRP A 104 24.62 18.84 7.18
CA TRP A 104 23.35 18.91 6.49
C TRP A 104 23.29 17.77 5.48
N GLY A 105 22.14 17.10 5.37
CA GLY A 105 21.91 16.13 4.31
C GLY A 105 21.90 16.78 2.93
N THR A 106 21.99 15.97 1.90
CA THR A 106 21.79 16.41 0.52
C THR A 106 20.30 16.41 0.17
N LEU A 107 19.88 17.31 -0.71
CA LEU A 107 18.50 17.39 -1.20
C LEU A 107 18.47 17.03 -2.68
N ALA A 108 17.59 16.08 -3.05
CA ALA A 108 17.36 15.66 -4.42
C ALA A 108 18.65 15.34 -5.21
N SER A 109 19.55 14.55 -4.60
CA SER A 109 20.76 14.07 -5.24
C SER A 109 20.49 12.92 -6.21
N GLU A 110 21.50 12.51 -6.99
CA GLU A 110 21.41 11.35 -7.88
C GLU A 110 21.20 10.05 -7.08
N GLU A 111 21.83 9.92 -5.91
CA GLU A 111 21.62 8.76 -5.03
C GLU A 111 20.16 8.69 -4.55
N HIS A 112 19.52 9.83 -4.25
CA HIS A 112 18.11 9.87 -3.90
C HIS A 112 17.23 9.47 -5.09
N ALA A 113 17.58 9.91 -6.31
CA ALA A 113 16.84 9.50 -7.52
C ALA A 113 16.99 8.00 -7.78
N MET A 114 18.19 7.43 -7.66
CA MET A 114 18.42 5.99 -7.77
C MET A 114 17.67 5.20 -6.69
N ALA A 115 17.64 5.68 -5.45
CA ALA A 115 16.87 5.07 -4.38
C ALA A 115 15.37 5.10 -4.68
N ALA A 116 14.82 6.23 -5.17
CA ALA A 116 13.43 6.36 -5.57
C ALA A 116 13.07 5.40 -6.71
N ARG A 117 13.96 5.28 -7.73
CA ARG A 117 13.79 4.30 -8.82
C ARG A 117 13.73 2.88 -8.29
N LYS A 118 14.67 2.50 -7.45
CA LYS A 118 14.69 1.15 -6.86
C LYS A 118 13.47 0.85 -6.02
N ILE A 119 12.97 1.81 -5.24
CA ILE A 119 11.72 1.66 -4.48
C ILE A 119 10.53 1.43 -5.41
N ALA A 120 10.45 2.20 -6.51
CA ALA A 120 9.40 2.03 -7.51
C ALA A 120 9.49 0.65 -8.18
N GLU A 121 10.67 0.22 -8.63
CA GLU A 121 10.93 -1.10 -9.21
C GLU A 121 10.50 -2.26 -8.29
N GLU A 122 10.87 -2.15 -7.00
CA GLU A 122 10.52 -3.13 -5.96
C GLU A 122 9.03 -3.15 -5.62
N GLY A 123 8.33 -2.02 -5.83
CA GLY A 123 6.91 -1.86 -5.55
C GLY A 123 5.99 -2.28 -6.69
N ILE A 124 6.44 -2.23 -7.94
CA ILE A 124 5.63 -2.62 -9.11
C ILE A 124 5.18 -4.08 -9.00
N VAL A 125 3.89 -4.32 -9.20
CA VAL A 125 3.27 -5.65 -9.10
C VAL A 125 2.84 -6.14 -10.48
N LEU A 126 3.34 -7.28 -10.89
CA LEU A 126 2.84 -7.99 -12.07
C LEU A 126 1.59 -8.79 -11.69
N LEU A 127 0.41 -8.28 -12.07
CA LEU A 127 -0.87 -8.89 -11.70
C LEU A 127 -1.22 -10.07 -12.60
N LYS A 128 -0.89 -9.98 -13.88
CA LYS A 128 -1.21 -10.99 -14.89
C LYS A 128 -0.16 -10.99 -16.00
N ASN A 129 0.20 -12.15 -16.51
CA ASN A 129 1.14 -12.29 -17.63
C ASN A 129 0.87 -13.58 -18.42
N ASN A 130 -0.24 -13.58 -19.15
CA ASN A 130 -0.58 -14.71 -20.02
C ASN A 130 0.34 -14.75 -21.24
N ASN A 131 0.62 -15.93 -21.72
CA ASN A 131 1.48 -16.19 -22.89
C ASN A 131 2.90 -15.58 -22.76
N LYS A 132 3.32 -15.19 -21.55
CA LYS A 132 4.63 -14.58 -21.28
C LYS A 132 4.90 -13.38 -22.19
N ILE A 133 3.89 -12.52 -22.39
CA ILE A 133 4.01 -11.29 -23.20
C ILE A 133 5.01 -10.31 -22.58
N LEU A 134 5.17 -10.35 -21.26
CA LEU A 134 6.21 -9.65 -20.53
C LEU A 134 7.29 -10.62 -20.07
N PRO A 135 8.58 -10.23 -20.03
CA PRO A 135 9.08 -8.93 -20.51
C PRO A 135 8.99 -8.81 -22.02
N VAL A 136 8.80 -7.59 -22.50
CA VAL A 136 8.72 -7.28 -23.92
C VAL A 136 10.05 -7.57 -24.60
N ASN A 137 10.03 -8.44 -25.62
CA ASN A 137 11.21 -8.72 -26.41
C ASN A 137 11.34 -7.68 -27.55
N ILE A 138 12.14 -6.66 -27.33
CA ILE A 138 12.35 -5.58 -28.31
C ILE A 138 12.99 -6.05 -29.63
N GLY A 139 13.72 -7.16 -29.64
CA GLY A 139 14.39 -7.69 -30.84
C GLY A 139 13.41 -8.22 -31.89
N SER A 140 12.14 -8.40 -31.56
CA SER A 140 11.09 -8.91 -32.45
C SER A 140 10.06 -7.85 -32.85
N LEU A 141 10.24 -6.59 -32.45
CA LEU A 141 9.29 -5.50 -32.65
C LEU A 141 9.87 -4.43 -33.55
N ASN A 142 9.00 -3.81 -34.36
CA ASN A 142 9.31 -2.61 -35.13
C ASN A 142 8.61 -1.38 -34.55
N ARG A 143 7.42 -1.57 -33.98
CA ARG A 143 6.56 -0.47 -33.56
C ARG A 143 5.86 -0.76 -32.24
N ILE A 144 6.05 0.12 -31.27
CA ILE A 144 5.32 0.19 -30.01
C ILE A 144 4.35 1.34 -30.06
N LEU A 145 3.07 1.10 -29.70
CA LEU A 145 2.12 2.18 -29.45
C LEU A 145 1.91 2.33 -27.95
N VAL A 146 2.17 3.51 -27.41
CA VAL A 146 1.81 3.89 -26.06
C VAL A 146 0.48 4.63 -26.08
N VAL A 147 -0.48 4.19 -25.26
CA VAL A 147 -1.82 4.80 -25.16
C VAL A 147 -2.13 5.18 -23.73
N GLY A 148 -2.69 6.37 -23.51
CA GLY A 148 -3.18 6.81 -22.21
C GLY A 148 -2.56 8.11 -21.71
N GLU A 149 -3.39 8.98 -21.10
CA GLU A 149 -2.94 10.28 -20.59
C GLU A 149 -1.83 10.14 -19.53
N ASN A 150 -1.89 9.09 -18.69
CA ASN A 150 -0.92 8.87 -17.63
C ASN A 150 0.49 8.56 -18.16
N ALA A 151 0.63 8.24 -19.45
CA ALA A 151 1.94 8.06 -20.07
C ALA A 151 2.79 9.33 -20.09
N VAL A 152 2.16 10.50 -20.06
CA VAL A 152 2.81 11.83 -20.15
C VAL A 152 2.52 12.74 -18.95
N LYS A 153 1.72 12.26 -17.99
CA LYS A 153 1.31 13.06 -16.82
C LYS A 153 2.29 12.89 -15.67
N MET A 154 2.74 14.01 -15.11
CA MET A 154 3.50 14.03 -13.85
C MET A 154 2.56 13.75 -12.70
N MET A 155 2.90 12.77 -11.83
CA MET A 155 2.07 12.31 -10.72
C MET A 155 2.55 12.78 -9.35
N SER A 156 3.69 13.47 -9.26
CA SER A 156 4.18 14.07 -8.01
C SER A 156 3.43 15.35 -7.64
N ARG A 157 2.76 15.97 -8.60
CA ARG A 157 1.97 17.18 -8.43
C ARG A 157 0.52 16.85 -8.14
N ASP A 158 -0.22 17.80 -7.58
CA ASP A 158 -1.63 17.68 -7.19
C ASP A 158 -1.86 16.63 -6.07
N GLY A 159 -3.11 16.39 -5.71
CA GLY A 159 -3.52 15.40 -4.72
C GLY A 159 -3.56 15.90 -3.27
N GLY A 160 -3.50 17.20 -3.05
CA GLY A 160 -3.56 17.80 -1.70
C GLY A 160 -2.22 17.68 -0.97
N SER A 161 -2.20 17.31 0.31
CA SER A 161 -0.98 17.20 1.12
C SER A 161 0.01 16.16 0.61
N SER A 162 -0.38 15.30 -0.32
CA SER A 162 0.54 14.36 -0.98
C SER A 162 1.35 15.00 -2.13
N GLU A 163 1.12 16.27 -2.45
CA GLU A 163 1.88 16.98 -3.46
C GLU A 163 3.36 17.09 -3.07
N ALA A 164 4.25 16.72 -3.99
CA ALA A 164 5.67 16.90 -3.86
C ALA A 164 6.23 17.71 -5.03
N LYS A 165 6.92 18.81 -4.72
CA LYS A 165 7.61 19.62 -5.75
C LYS A 165 8.93 18.93 -6.12
N SER A 166 8.84 17.94 -7.00
CA SER A 166 10.01 17.23 -7.50
C SER A 166 10.90 18.15 -8.33
N LYS A 167 12.22 17.91 -8.31
CA LYS A 167 13.19 18.61 -9.16
C LYS A 167 12.94 18.32 -10.64
N TYR A 168 12.54 17.08 -10.94
CA TYR A 168 12.11 16.58 -12.23
C TYR A 168 11.26 15.32 -12.00
N GLU A 169 10.59 14.86 -13.02
CA GLU A 169 9.87 13.57 -13.01
C GLU A 169 9.97 12.95 -14.40
N VAL A 170 10.45 11.72 -14.47
CA VAL A 170 10.48 10.94 -15.71
C VAL A 170 9.12 10.29 -15.87
N VAL A 171 8.35 10.77 -16.83
CA VAL A 171 7.04 10.17 -17.16
C VAL A 171 7.21 8.85 -17.91
N PRO A 172 6.22 7.94 -17.88
CA PRO A 172 6.34 6.60 -18.48
C PRO A 172 6.76 6.61 -19.97
N LEU A 173 6.20 7.49 -20.78
CA LEU A 173 6.57 7.59 -22.20
C LEU A 173 8.05 7.94 -22.41
N GLU A 174 8.59 8.85 -21.59
CA GLU A 174 10.01 9.23 -21.64
C GLU A 174 10.90 8.05 -21.22
N GLY A 175 10.54 7.34 -20.16
CA GLY A 175 11.27 6.14 -19.71
C GLY A 175 11.29 5.06 -20.80
N ILE A 176 10.16 4.78 -21.44
CA ILE A 176 10.05 3.82 -22.55
C ILE A 176 10.92 4.25 -23.73
N ARG A 177 10.80 5.50 -24.18
CA ARG A 177 11.59 6.04 -25.30
C ARG A 177 13.08 6.00 -25.02
N LYS A 178 13.48 6.37 -23.80
CA LYS A 178 14.87 6.30 -23.35
C LYS A 178 15.42 4.87 -23.37
N TYR A 179 14.61 3.90 -22.94
CA TYR A 179 15.00 2.51 -22.92
C TYR A 179 15.19 1.94 -24.33
N VAL A 180 14.23 2.12 -25.22
CA VAL A 180 14.30 1.56 -26.58
C VAL A 180 15.23 2.35 -27.49
N ALA A 181 15.48 3.64 -27.19
CA ALA A 181 16.25 4.56 -28.00
C ALA A 181 15.80 4.53 -29.49
N ASP A 182 16.74 4.53 -30.44
CA ASP A 182 16.43 4.51 -31.88
C ASP A 182 16.20 3.08 -32.42
N ARG A 183 16.07 2.07 -31.56
CA ARG A 183 15.91 0.66 -31.99
C ARG A 183 14.50 0.32 -32.45
N ILE A 184 13.50 1.04 -31.97
CA ILE A 184 12.08 0.78 -32.22
C ILE A 184 11.35 2.11 -32.31
N GLU A 185 10.38 2.22 -33.25
CA GLU A 185 9.46 3.34 -33.32
C GLU A 185 8.49 3.32 -32.14
N VAL A 186 8.38 4.43 -31.40
CA VAL A 186 7.45 4.59 -30.28
C VAL A 186 6.48 5.73 -30.57
N ASP A 187 5.29 5.34 -30.96
CA ASP A 187 4.16 6.24 -31.15
C ASP A 187 3.40 6.47 -29.85
N TYR A 188 2.71 7.59 -29.79
CA TYR A 188 1.86 7.93 -28.67
C TYR A 188 0.48 8.40 -29.11
N GLN A 189 -0.55 7.90 -28.43
CA GLN A 189 -1.94 8.37 -28.54
C GLN A 189 -2.50 8.61 -27.13
N PRO A 190 -3.08 9.78 -26.84
CA PRO A 190 -3.66 10.02 -25.50
C PRO A 190 -4.81 9.07 -25.17
N GLY A 191 -5.63 8.70 -26.14
CA GLY A 191 -6.79 7.82 -25.97
C GLY A 191 -7.94 8.45 -25.19
N TYR A 192 -7.63 9.30 -24.22
CA TYR A 192 -8.54 10.13 -23.43
C TYR A 192 -7.77 11.32 -22.85
N SER A 193 -8.52 12.32 -22.35
CA SER A 193 -7.97 13.43 -21.57
C SER A 193 -8.90 13.75 -20.40
N SER A 194 -8.30 13.96 -19.25
CA SER A 194 -9.00 14.30 -17.99
C SER A 194 -9.64 15.70 -18.01
N THR A 195 -9.27 16.54 -18.97
CA THR A 195 -9.77 17.92 -19.11
C THR A 195 -10.63 18.14 -20.36
N ALA A 196 -10.76 17.14 -21.22
CA ALA A 196 -11.49 17.25 -22.48
C ALA A 196 -13.01 16.99 -22.30
N SER A 197 -13.80 17.51 -23.23
CA SER A 197 -15.21 17.18 -23.35
C SER A 197 -15.42 15.72 -23.81
N LYS A 198 -16.60 15.18 -23.59
CA LYS A 198 -16.94 13.82 -24.04
C LYS A 198 -16.70 13.64 -25.55
N SER A 199 -17.12 14.56 -26.39
CA SER A 199 -16.93 14.45 -27.85
C SER A 199 -15.47 14.43 -28.28
N VAL A 200 -14.61 15.16 -27.57
CA VAL A 200 -13.16 15.12 -27.82
C VAL A 200 -12.61 13.77 -27.36
N ASN A 201 -13.03 13.27 -26.21
CA ASN A 201 -12.62 11.94 -25.73
C ASN A 201 -13.09 10.82 -26.67
N ASP A 202 -14.27 10.88 -27.24
CA ASP A 202 -14.75 9.92 -28.25
C ASP A 202 -13.83 9.91 -29.49
N SER A 203 -13.33 11.09 -29.93
CA SER A 203 -12.37 11.20 -31.04
C SER A 203 -11.01 10.60 -30.66
N LEU A 204 -10.47 10.95 -29.49
CA LEU A 204 -9.18 10.41 -28.99
C LEU A 204 -9.21 8.88 -28.82
N HIS A 205 -10.31 8.35 -28.34
CA HIS A 205 -10.56 6.92 -28.25
C HIS A 205 -10.49 6.26 -29.63
N THR A 206 -11.25 6.79 -30.58
CA THR A 206 -11.31 6.26 -31.95
C THR A 206 -9.95 6.26 -32.62
N GLU A 207 -9.18 7.33 -32.48
CA GLU A 207 -7.83 7.46 -33.04
C GLU A 207 -6.87 6.48 -32.44
N ALA A 208 -6.91 6.30 -31.12
CA ALA A 208 -6.07 5.34 -30.40
C ALA A 208 -6.35 3.88 -30.84
N VAL A 209 -7.63 3.51 -30.92
CA VAL A 209 -8.05 2.17 -31.41
C VAL A 209 -7.64 1.95 -32.89
N LYS A 210 -7.71 2.97 -33.71
CA LYS A 210 -7.24 2.91 -35.11
C LYS A 210 -5.72 2.70 -35.17
N ALA A 211 -4.95 3.46 -34.37
CA ALA A 211 -3.50 3.36 -34.34
C ALA A 211 -3.02 2.00 -33.82
N ALA A 212 -3.75 1.41 -32.87
CA ALA A 212 -3.42 0.12 -32.25
C ALA A 212 -3.42 -1.06 -33.24
N LYS A 213 -4.17 -0.99 -34.33
CA LYS A 213 -4.20 -2.03 -35.38
C LYS A 213 -2.87 -2.22 -36.12
N GLY A 214 -2.03 -1.20 -36.17
CA GLY A 214 -0.74 -1.24 -36.87
C GLY A 214 0.47 -1.38 -35.91
N ALA A 215 0.28 -1.51 -34.63
CA ALA A 215 1.37 -1.69 -33.67
C ALA A 215 1.63 -3.18 -33.38
N ASP A 216 2.89 -3.54 -33.20
CA ASP A 216 3.27 -4.91 -32.81
C ASP A 216 2.85 -5.20 -31.36
N ILE A 217 2.89 -4.16 -30.51
CA ILE A 217 2.44 -4.19 -29.11
C ILE A 217 1.83 -2.85 -28.72
N VAL A 218 0.80 -2.89 -27.87
CA VAL A 218 0.19 -1.71 -27.27
C VAL A 218 0.50 -1.70 -25.77
N LEU A 219 1.12 -0.63 -25.30
CA LEU A 219 1.36 -0.34 -23.89
C LEU A 219 0.34 0.71 -23.45
N TYR A 220 -0.77 0.26 -22.85
CA TYR A 220 -1.76 1.16 -22.28
C TYR A 220 -1.27 1.62 -20.89
N ILE A 221 -1.16 2.93 -20.68
CA ILE A 221 -0.72 3.54 -19.42
C ILE A 221 -1.80 4.50 -18.93
N GLY A 222 -2.64 4.00 -18.04
CA GLY A 222 -3.80 4.71 -17.52
C GLY A 222 -4.01 4.42 -16.03
N GLY A 223 -5.24 4.54 -15.60
CA GLY A 223 -5.65 4.36 -14.19
C GLY A 223 -6.25 5.63 -13.61
N MET A 224 -5.93 5.91 -12.37
CA MET A 224 -6.34 7.14 -11.69
C MET A 224 -5.32 8.25 -11.93
N ASN A 225 -5.64 9.43 -11.42
CA ASN A 225 -4.72 10.55 -11.29
C ASN A 225 -4.98 11.26 -9.94
N LYS A 226 -4.32 12.36 -9.69
CA LYS A 226 -4.46 13.12 -8.45
C LYS A 226 -5.40 14.33 -8.56
N ASN A 227 -6.28 14.36 -9.57
CA ASN A 227 -7.31 15.37 -9.67
C ASN A 227 -8.38 15.18 -8.60
N LEU A 228 -9.20 16.21 -8.39
CA LEU A 228 -10.33 16.15 -7.46
C LEU A 228 -11.26 14.97 -7.78
N HIS A 229 -11.77 14.28 -6.78
CA HIS A 229 -12.57 13.04 -6.87
C HIS A 229 -11.85 11.83 -7.51
N MET A 230 -10.50 11.89 -7.59
CA MET A 230 -9.66 10.75 -7.97
C MET A 230 -8.82 10.30 -6.77
N ASP A 231 -7.54 9.98 -6.96
CA ASP A 231 -6.64 9.66 -5.84
C ASP A 231 -6.09 10.96 -5.22
N CYS A 232 -6.94 11.73 -4.54
CA CYS A 232 -6.61 12.99 -3.91
C CYS A 232 -7.12 13.05 -2.47
N GLU A 233 -6.63 14.03 -1.70
CA GLU A 233 -7.09 14.32 -0.35
C GLU A 233 -8.38 15.14 -0.35
N GLY A 234 -9.17 15.00 0.70
CA GLY A 234 -10.33 15.84 1.02
C GLY A 234 -11.65 15.41 0.39
N VAL A 235 -11.62 14.62 -0.68
CA VAL A 235 -12.81 14.08 -1.34
C VAL A 235 -12.58 12.67 -1.84
N ASP A 236 -13.63 11.84 -1.75
CA ASP A 236 -13.57 10.46 -2.20
C ASP A 236 -13.86 10.31 -3.69
N ARG A 237 -13.44 9.18 -4.24
CA ARG A 237 -13.86 8.76 -5.59
C ARG A 237 -15.34 8.43 -5.61
N GLU A 238 -16.03 8.90 -6.64
CA GLU A 238 -17.46 8.65 -6.83
C GLU A 238 -17.75 7.27 -7.42
N SER A 239 -16.76 6.62 -8.04
CA SER A 239 -16.92 5.35 -8.72
C SER A 239 -15.75 4.40 -8.49
N TYR A 240 -16.03 3.12 -8.42
CA TYR A 240 -15.03 2.05 -8.43
C TYR A 240 -14.48 1.78 -9.83
N ASN A 241 -15.18 2.17 -10.89
CA ASN A 241 -14.73 2.07 -12.27
C ASN A 241 -13.65 3.10 -12.59
N LEU A 242 -12.88 2.84 -13.64
CA LEU A 242 -11.91 3.81 -14.15
C LEU A 242 -12.63 5.04 -14.73
N PRO A 243 -12.10 6.26 -14.48
CA PRO A 243 -12.68 7.50 -15.03
C PRO A 243 -12.46 7.62 -16.55
N TYR A 244 -13.13 8.59 -17.17
CA TYR A 244 -12.93 8.99 -18.58
C TYR A 244 -13.15 7.86 -19.60
N GLU A 245 -14.06 6.94 -19.32
CA GLU A 245 -14.39 5.79 -20.19
C GLU A 245 -13.18 4.87 -20.51
N GLN A 246 -12.15 4.87 -19.67
CA GLN A 246 -10.95 4.05 -19.84
C GLN A 246 -11.28 2.56 -19.97
N ASP A 247 -12.28 2.05 -19.25
CA ASP A 247 -12.68 0.64 -19.32
C ASP A 247 -13.12 0.23 -20.73
N ALA A 248 -13.86 1.11 -21.43
CA ALA A 248 -14.27 0.91 -22.82
C ALA A 248 -13.05 0.95 -23.75
N LEU A 249 -12.18 1.93 -23.58
CA LEU A 249 -10.96 2.07 -24.38
C LEU A 249 -10.06 0.81 -24.26
N ILE A 250 -9.79 0.33 -23.05
CA ILE A 250 -8.99 -0.88 -22.83
C ILE A 250 -9.65 -2.09 -23.49
N ALA A 251 -10.98 -2.22 -23.37
CA ALA A 251 -11.72 -3.30 -23.98
C ALA A 251 -11.58 -3.28 -25.51
N ASP A 252 -11.74 -2.12 -26.14
CA ASP A 252 -11.64 -1.97 -27.61
C ASP A 252 -10.21 -2.16 -28.11
N LEU A 253 -9.20 -1.64 -27.39
CA LEU A 253 -7.79 -1.91 -27.70
C LEU A 253 -7.48 -3.41 -27.66
N SER A 254 -8.03 -4.14 -26.67
CA SER A 254 -7.83 -5.59 -26.55
C SER A 254 -8.43 -6.42 -27.69
N VAL A 255 -9.45 -5.87 -28.36
CA VAL A 255 -10.08 -6.52 -29.53
C VAL A 255 -9.22 -6.36 -30.78
N VAL A 256 -8.61 -5.18 -30.97
CA VAL A 256 -7.86 -4.86 -32.19
C VAL A 256 -6.37 -5.23 -32.10
N ASN A 257 -5.83 -5.37 -30.89
CA ASN A 257 -4.44 -5.77 -30.69
C ASN A 257 -4.33 -6.78 -29.52
N PRO A 258 -4.07 -8.08 -29.80
CA PRO A 258 -3.95 -9.11 -28.77
C PRO A 258 -2.67 -8.99 -27.93
N SER A 259 -1.71 -8.16 -28.35
CA SER A 259 -0.48 -7.88 -27.62
C SER A 259 -0.63 -6.62 -26.75
N LEU A 260 -1.76 -6.48 -26.05
CA LEU A 260 -2.03 -5.36 -25.15
C LEU A 260 -1.45 -5.63 -23.75
N VAL A 261 -0.66 -4.68 -23.24
CA VAL A 261 -0.21 -4.63 -21.83
C VAL A 261 -0.86 -3.43 -21.16
N ALA A 262 -1.61 -3.64 -20.08
CA ALA A 262 -2.17 -2.57 -19.26
C ALA A 262 -1.26 -2.26 -18.07
N VAL A 263 -0.69 -1.06 -18.05
CA VAL A 263 0.10 -0.50 -16.95
C VAL A 263 -0.77 0.50 -16.20
N MET A 264 -1.12 0.16 -14.97
CA MET A 264 -2.07 0.94 -14.20
C MET A 264 -1.36 1.78 -13.15
N VAL A 265 -1.49 3.09 -13.28
CA VAL A 265 -1.01 4.10 -12.33
C VAL A 265 -2.18 4.48 -11.43
N CYS A 266 -2.17 3.98 -10.20
CA CYS A 266 -3.28 4.13 -9.27
C CYS A 266 -2.82 3.78 -7.85
N GLY A 267 -3.27 4.53 -6.84
CA GLY A 267 -2.92 4.29 -5.44
C GLY A 267 -3.82 3.26 -4.74
N ASN A 268 -4.93 2.87 -5.34
CA ASN A 268 -5.94 2.01 -4.72
C ASN A 268 -6.52 1.00 -5.72
N ALA A 269 -7.41 0.11 -5.25
CA ALA A 269 -8.13 -0.84 -6.10
C ALA A 269 -9.17 -0.13 -7.00
N TYR A 270 -9.48 -0.74 -8.11
CA TYR A 270 -10.45 -0.30 -9.11
C TYR A 270 -11.03 -1.50 -9.85
N ALA A 271 -12.20 -1.32 -10.50
CA ALA A 271 -12.80 -2.36 -11.31
C ALA A 271 -11.98 -2.65 -12.57
N MET A 272 -11.91 -3.90 -12.96
CA MET A 272 -11.24 -4.35 -14.19
C MET A 272 -12.17 -5.27 -15.01
N PRO A 273 -13.26 -4.75 -15.58
CA PRO A 273 -14.20 -5.57 -16.35
C PRO A 273 -13.55 -6.25 -17.57
N TRP A 274 -12.46 -5.68 -18.05
CA TRP A 274 -11.65 -6.13 -19.18
C TRP A 274 -10.54 -7.14 -18.81
N HIS A 275 -10.33 -7.45 -17.53
CA HIS A 275 -9.19 -8.25 -17.05
C HIS A 275 -9.01 -9.62 -17.74
N LYS A 276 -10.13 -10.24 -18.19
CA LYS A 276 -10.06 -11.53 -18.90
C LYS A 276 -9.47 -11.41 -20.30
N LYS A 277 -9.71 -10.26 -20.96
CA LYS A 277 -9.29 -10.02 -22.35
C LYS A 277 -7.84 -9.52 -22.46
N VAL A 278 -7.37 -8.76 -21.48
CA VAL A 278 -5.99 -8.20 -21.49
C VAL A 278 -5.01 -9.25 -21.03
N PRO A 279 -3.99 -9.61 -21.83
CA PRO A 279 -3.06 -10.68 -21.50
C PRO A 279 -2.06 -10.34 -20.40
N ALA A 280 -1.63 -9.08 -20.26
CA ALA A 280 -0.73 -8.66 -19.19
C ALA A 280 -1.22 -7.39 -18.50
N ILE A 281 -1.14 -7.38 -17.16
CA ILE A 281 -1.57 -6.28 -16.31
C ILE A 281 -0.49 -6.02 -15.28
N VAL A 282 -0.04 -4.79 -15.20
CA VAL A 282 0.98 -4.29 -14.27
C VAL A 282 0.38 -3.19 -13.41
N GLN A 283 0.49 -3.29 -12.09
CA GLN A 283 0.15 -2.23 -11.16
C GLN A 283 1.42 -1.45 -10.83
N ALA A 284 1.50 -0.21 -11.31
CA ALA A 284 2.71 0.61 -11.22
C ALA A 284 2.69 1.63 -10.07
N TRP A 285 1.53 1.82 -9.41
CA TRP A 285 1.34 2.78 -8.32
C TRP A 285 1.70 4.22 -8.74
N TYR A 286 2.10 5.05 -7.77
CA TYR A 286 2.68 6.37 -7.97
C TYR A 286 4.18 6.29 -7.64
N GLY A 287 5.01 5.99 -8.63
CA GLY A 287 6.42 5.65 -8.47
C GLY A 287 7.38 6.84 -8.22
N GLY A 288 6.85 8.08 -8.11
CA GLY A 288 7.65 9.28 -7.84
C GLY A 288 8.53 9.71 -9.02
N THR A 289 9.63 10.39 -8.70
CA THR A 289 10.53 11.07 -9.67
C THR A 289 11.00 10.17 -10.82
N GLU A 290 11.27 8.89 -10.56
CA GLU A 290 11.84 7.94 -11.52
C GLU A 290 10.83 6.91 -12.02
N ALA A 291 9.53 7.16 -11.85
CA ALA A 291 8.45 6.22 -12.18
C ALA A 291 8.53 5.68 -13.61
N GLY A 292 8.81 6.56 -14.59
CA GLY A 292 8.90 6.17 -15.98
C GLY A 292 10.07 5.23 -16.28
N ASN A 293 11.23 5.46 -15.68
CA ASN A 293 12.38 4.55 -15.81
C ASN A 293 12.08 3.19 -15.15
N ALA A 294 11.52 3.18 -13.92
CA ALA A 294 11.16 1.94 -13.22
C ALA A 294 10.12 1.10 -13.98
N ILE A 295 9.11 1.75 -14.56
CA ILE A 295 8.12 1.08 -15.42
C ILE A 295 8.80 0.47 -16.65
N ALA A 296 9.68 1.21 -17.33
CA ALA A 296 10.41 0.70 -18.49
C ALA A 296 11.30 -0.50 -18.12
N ASP A 297 12.04 -0.45 -17.00
CA ASP A 297 12.88 -1.54 -16.54
C ASP A 297 12.09 -2.84 -16.32
N VAL A 298 10.92 -2.73 -15.73
CA VAL A 298 10.04 -3.88 -15.54
C VAL A 298 9.48 -4.35 -16.87
N LEU A 299 8.95 -3.47 -17.72
CA LEU A 299 8.34 -3.86 -19.00
C LEU A 299 9.31 -4.59 -19.93
N PHE A 300 10.56 -4.13 -19.96
CA PHE A 300 11.58 -4.69 -20.85
C PHE A 300 12.50 -5.74 -20.18
N GLY A 301 12.32 -5.95 -18.88
CA GLY A 301 12.93 -7.06 -18.15
C GLY A 301 14.33 -6.80 -17.62
N GLU A 302 14.78 -5.56 -17.52
CA GLU A 302 15.97 -5.21 -16.73
C GLU A 302 15.74 -5.55 -15.26
N VAL A 303 14.51 -5.34 -14.79
CA VAL A 303 14.06 -5.72 -13.46
C VAL A 303 13.00 -6.80 -13.56
N ASN A 304 13.19 -7.89 -12.84
CA ASN A 304 12.16 -8.91 -12.66
C ASN A 304 11.21 -8.47 -11.54
N PRO A 305 9.90 -8.24 -11.81
CA PRO A 305 8.97 -7.76 -10.82
C PRO A 305 8.85 -8.72 -9.63
N SER A 306 8.77 -8.16 -8.43
CA SER A 306 8.71 -8.90 -7.18
C SER A 306 7.76 -8.27 -6.16
N GLY A 307 7.11 -7.18 -6.52
CA GLY A 307 6.10 -6.52 -5.70
C GLY A 307 4.91 -7.43 -5.44
N LYS A 308 4.27 -7.25 -4.28
CA LYS A 308 3.07 -7.98 -3.85
C LYS A 308 1.98 -6.99 -3.46
N LEU A 309 0.72 -7.33 -3.75
CA LEU A 309 -0.42 -6.49 -3.39
C LEU A 309 -0.55 -6.36 -1.87
N PRO A 310 -0.59 -5.14 -1.31
CA PRO A 310 -0.76 -4.91 0.12
C PRO A 310 -2.23 -5.01 0.59
N PHE A 311 -3.17 -5.22 -0.33
CA PHE A 311 -4.60 -5.42 -0.08
C PHE A 311 -5.22 -6.27 -1.19
N SER A 312 -6.41 -6.83 -0.93
CA SER A 312 -7.18 -7.55 -1.96
C SER A 312 -7.85 -6.58 -2.91
N PHE A 313 -7.87 -6.91 -4.21
CA PHE A 313 -8.67 -6.22 -5.21
C PHE A 313 -10.05 -6.89 -5.29
N PRO A 314 -11.15 -6.26 -4.88
CA PRO A 314 -12.49 -6.81 -5.05
C PRO A 314 -12.90 -6.86 -6.52
N VAL A 315 -13.82 -7.74 -6.87
CA VAL A 315 -14.44 -7.74 -8.22
C VAL A 315 -15.38 -6.54 -8.36
N LYS A 316 -16.13 -6.24 -7.31
CA LYS A 316 -17.03 -5.08 -7.20
C LYS A 316 -16.90 -4.46 -5.82
N ILE A 317 -17.27 -3.19 -5.68
CA ILE A 317 -17.06 -2.44 -4.44
C ILE A 317 -17.81 -3.05 -3.25
N GLU A 318 -18.98 -3.66 -3.49
CA GLU A 318 -19.81 -4.30 -2.47
C GLU A 318 -19.18 -5.57 -1.88
N ASP A 319 -18.13 -6.11 -2.49
CA ASP A 319 -17.36 -7.22 -1.94
C ASP A 319 -16.52 -6.78 -0.73
N ASN A 320 -16.32 -5.48 -0.54
CA ASN A 320 -15.60 -4.92 0.59
C ASN A 320 -16.52 -4.79 1.82
N ALA A 321 -16.05 -5.15 2.99
CA ALA A 321 -16.84 -5.19 4.23
C ALA A 321 -17.57 -3.88 4.52
N ALA A 322 -16.90 -2.74 4.44
CA ALA A 322 -17.51 -1.44 4.72
C ALA A 322 -18.70 -1.13 3.81
N HIS A 323 -18.62 -1.50 2.52
CA HIS A 323 -19.72 -1.35 1.57
C HIS A 323 -20.78 -2.43 1.73
N ALA A 324 -20.40 -3.69 2.02
CA ALA A 324 -21.33 -4.78 2.28
C ALA A 324 -22.27 -4.49 3.46
N PHE A 325 -21.76 -3.81 4.49
CA PHE A 325 -22.53 -3.38 5.66
C PHE A 325 -23.17 -2.00 5.51
N ASN A 326 -22.97 -1.31 4.40
CA ASN A 326 -23.34 0.09 4.21
C ASN A 326 -22.81 1.01 5.34
N ALA A 327 -21.59 0.69 5.82
CA ALA A 327 -20.93 1.40 6.90
C ALA A 327 -20.08 2.58 6.38
N TYR A 328 -19.88 2.67 5.07
CA TYR A 328 -19.16 3.76 4.42
C TYR A 328 -19.99 4.31 3.24
N PRO A 329 -20.17 5.62 3.12
CA PRO A 329 -19.70 6.69 4.02
C PRO A 329 -20.45 6.78 5.35
N GLY A 330 -21.37 5.86 5.66
CA GLY A 330 -22.22 5.89 6.85
C GLY A 330 -23.38 6.89 6.73
N ASP A 331 -23.92 7.31 7.86
CA ASP A 331 -25.03 8.29 7.95
C ASP A 331 -24.58 9.75 8.14
N GLY A 332 -23.26 9.98 8.15
CA GLY A 332 -22.65 11.28 8.38
C GLY A 332 -22.42 11.62 9.87
N GLU A 333 -22.97 10.85 10.80
CA GLU A 333 -22.80 11.03 12.23
C GLU A 333 -22.09 9.84 12.89
N THR A 334 -22.41 8.62 12.46
CA THR A 334 -21.90 7.39 13.06
C THR A 334 -21.31 6.45 12.03
N VAL A 335 -20.13 5.93 12.30
CA VAL A 335 -19.48 4.85 11.54
C VAL A 335 -19.29 3.66 12.44
N GLU A 336 -19.85 2.52 12.05
CA GLU A 336 -19.75 1.25 12.77
C GLU A 336 -18.80 0.28 12.04
N TYR A 337 -17.83 -0.25 12.77
CA TYR A 337 -16.93 -1.31 12.27
C TYR A 337 -17.58 -2.69 12.43
N LYS A 338 -18.65 -2.95 11.65
CA LYS A 338 -19.45 -4.19 11.76
C LYS A 338 -18.68 -5.46 11.40
N GLU A 339 -17.64 -5.34 10.59
CA GLU A 339 -16.73 -6.43 10.26
C GLU A 339 -15.85 -6.87 11.44
N GLY A 340 -15.68 -6.01 12.46
CA GLY A 340 -14.82 -6.25 13.60
C GLY A 340 -13.37 -6.52 13.18
N ILE A 341 -12.80 -7.64 13.59
CA ILE A 341 -11.41 -8.01 13.25
C ILE A 341 -11.23 -8.57 11.83
N PHE A 342 -12.33 -8.78 11.10
CA PHE A 342 -12.32 -9.39 9.77
C PHE A 342 -12.13 -8.33 8.69
N VAL A 343 -10.97 -7.67 8.67
CA VAL A 343 -10.61 -6.62 7.71
C VAL A 343 -9.79 -7.19 6.56
N GLY A 344 -9.95 -6.65 5.35
CA GLY A 344 -9.18 -7.02 4.16
C GLY A 344 -9.34 -8.51 3.79
N TYR A 345 -8.25 -9.23 3.52
CA TYR A 345 -8.31 -10.65 3.12
C TYR A 345 -9.02 -11.55 4.14
N ARG A 346 -9.02 -11.20 5.43
CA ARG A 346 -9.73 -11.93 6.49
C ARG A 346 -11.23 -11.92 6.26
N TRP A 347 -11.78 -10.80 5.77
CA TRP A 347 -13.17 -10.66 5.37
C TRP A 347 -13.50 -11.52 4.16
N PHE A 348 -12.70 -11.40 3.08
CA PHE A 348 -12.91 -12.20 1.87
C PHE A 348 -12.93 -13.70 2.15
N GLU A 349 -12.03 -14.16 3.02
CA GLU A 349 -11.97 -15.56 3.44
C GLU A 349 -13.17 -15.99 4.31
N LYS A 350 -13.54 -15.16 5.29
CA LYS A 350 -14.68 -15.43 6.19
C LYS A 350 -15.98 -15.57 5.39
N GLU A 351 -16.25 -14.65 4.49
CA GLU A 351 -17.44 -14.62 3.66
C GLU A 351 -17.34 -15.49 2.40
N LYS A 352 -16.18 -16.13 2.17
CA LYS A 352 -15.89 -16.94 0.98
C LYS A 352 -16.07 -16.18 -0.33
N ILE A 353 -15.77 -14.89 -0.32
CA ILE A 353 -15.77 -14.03 -1.50
C ILE A 353 -14.43 -14.19 -2.19
N LYS A 354 -14.43 -14.50 -3.48
CA LYS A 354 -13.20 -14.59 -4.26
C LYS A 354 -12.83 -13.19 -4.77
N PRO A 355 -11.73 -12.58 -4.33
CA PRO A 355 -11.28 -11.31 -4.88
C PRO A 355 -10.80 -11.49 -6.33
N LEU A 356 -10.69 -10.38 -7.07
CA LEU A 356 -10.09 -10.36 -8.39
C LEU A 356 -8.59 -10.72 -8.31
N PHE A 357 -7.90 -10.09 -7.35
CA PHE A 357 -6.54 -10.43 -6.95
C PHE A 357 -6.47 -10.42 -5.42
N ALA A 358 -5.90 -11.45 -4.85
CA ALA A 358 -5.80 -11.62 -3.41
C ALA A 358 -4.70 -10.74 -2.78
N PHE A 359 -4.80 -10.46 -1.50
CA PHE A 359 -3.72 -9.90 -0.71
C PHE A 359 -2.43 -10.75 -0.86
N GLY A 360 -1.32 -10.09 -1.08
CA GLY A 360 -0.03 -10.75 -1.30
C GLY A 360 0.21 -11.23 -2.72
N HIS A 361 -0.77 -11.12 -3.65
CA HIS A 361 -0.61 -11.53 -5.05
C HIS A 361 0.42 -10.66 -5.77
N GLY A 362 1.23 -11.29 -6.59
CA GLY A 362 2.20 -10.68 -7.49
C GLY A 362 3.03 -11.77 -8.17
N LEU A 363 3.16 -11.67 -9.49
CA LEU A 363 3.88 -12.63 -10.34
C LEU A 363 5.33 -12.20 -10.55
N SER A 364 6.12 -13.11 -11.08
CA SER A 364 7.50 -12.89 -11.49
C SER A 364 7.71 -13.39 -12.94
N TYR A 365 8.78 -12.97 -13.59
CA TYR A 365 9.22 -13.51 -14.88
C TYR A 365 9.92 -14.87 -14.75
N THR A 366 10.15 -15.31 -13.50
CA THR A 366 10.66 -16.66 -13.18
C THR A 366 9.64 -17.45 -12.36
N SER A 367 9.97 -18.66 -11.94
CA SER A 367 9.11 -19.52 -11.14
C SER A 367 9.82 -19.94 -9.86
N PHE A 368 9.07 -20.12 -8.79
CA PHE A 368 9.61 -20.53 -7.50
C PHE A 368 8.89 -21.78 -6.98
N ASP A 369 9.67 -22.76 -6.57
CA ASP A 369 9.17 -23.97 -5.93
C ASP A 369 9.33 -23.87 -4.41
N TYR A 370 8.27 -24.23 -3.71
CA TYR A 370 8.19 -24.24 -2.26
C TYR A 370 8.32 -25.66 -1.75
N GLY A 371 9.36 -25.95 -0.99
CA GLY A 371 9.57 -27.25 -0.40
C GLY A 371 8.68 -27.48 0.82
N LYS A 372 8.92 -28.58 1.52
CA LYS A 372 8.18 -28.93 2.73
C LYS A 372 8.65 -28.10 3.92
N ILE A 373 7.70 -27.62 4.71
CA ILE A 373 7.97 -26.98 6.00
C ILE A 373 8.55 -28.01 6.97
N THR A 374 9.62 -27.61 7.67
CA THR A 374 10.14 -28.31 8.83
C THR A 374 10.04 -27.42 10.07
N LEU A 375 9.65 -28.03 11.18
CA LEU A 375 9.55 -27.38 12.47
C LEU A 375 10.62 -27.97 13.41
N ASP A 376 11.31 -27.13 14.17
CA ASP A 376 12.27 -27.58 15.16
C ASP A 376 11.60 -28.29 16.35
N LYS A 377 10.31 -27.98 16.61
CA LYS A 377 9.47 -28.57 17.66
C LYS A 377 8.08 -28.88 17.13
N LYS A 378 7.43 -29.92 17.64
CA LYS A 378 6.01 -30.24 17.35
C LYS A 378 5.07 -29.79 18.46
N THR A 379 5.62 -29.51 19.64
CA THR A 379 4.91 -29.06 20.83
C THR A 379 5.74 -28.00 21.52
N ILE A 380 5.10 -26.93 21.97
CA ILE A 380 5.72 -25.80 22.68
C ILE A 380 4.81 -25.34 23.82
N LYS A 381 5.38 -24.61 24.79
CA LYS A 381 4.60 -23.82 25.75
C LYS A 381 4.28 -22.45 25.16
N SER A 382 3.30 -21.76 25.73
CA SER A 382 2.89 -20.40 25.28
C SER A 382 4.00 -19.36 25.34
N THR A 383 5.06 -19.62 26.11
CA THR A 383 6.25 -18.74 26.26
C THR A 383 7.41 -19.11 25.33
N ASP A 384 7.34 -20.26 24.67
CA ASP A 384 8.42 -20.75 23.82
C ASP A 384 8.34 -20.19 22.41
N ASN A 385 9.47 -20.23 21.73
CA ASN A 385 9.53 -19.99 20.28
C ASN A 385 9.59 -21.31 19.52
N ILE A 386 9.06 -21.31 18.30
CA ILE A 386 9.20 -22.36 17.31
C ILE A 386 9.84 -21.80 16.05
N THR A 387 10.80 -22.53 15.48
CA THR A 387 11.44 -22.17 14.21
C THR A 387 10.80 -22.93 13.07
N VAL A 388 10.33 -22.17 12.10
CA VAL A 388 9.75 -22.66 10.85
C VAL A 388 10.80 -22.51 9.77
N THR A 389 11.19 -23.60 9.09
CA THR A 389 12.14 -23.58 7.97
C THR A 389 11.46 -24.11 6.72
N ILE A 390 11.58 -23.38 5.62
CA ILE A 390 11.10 -23.80 4.30
C ILE A 390 12.15 -23.54 3.24
N PRO A 391 12.50 -24.53 2.39
CA PRO A 391 13.36 -24.30 1.24
C PRO A 391 12.55 -23.67 0.09
N ILE A 392 13.12 -22.64 -0.55
CA ILE A 392 12.59 -21.97 -1.73
C ILE A 392 13.62 -22.11 -2.83
N THR A 393 13.19 -22.59 -4.00
CA THR A 393 14.04 -22.80 -5.17
C THR A 393 13.54 -21.95 -6.34
N ASN A 394 14.43 -21.22 -6.99
CA ASN A 394 14.11 -20.62 -8.29
C ASN A 394 14.18 -21.74 -9.36
N SER A 395 13.02 -22.22 -9.79
CA SER A 395 12.89 -23.27 -10.78
C SER A 395 12.82 -22.77 -12.24
N GLY A 396 12.91 -21.46 -12.43
CA GLY A 396 12.93 -20.85 -13.76
C GLY A 396 14.35 -20.58 -14.27
N ASN A 397 14.45 -19.81 -15.34
CA ASN A 397 15.70 -19.55 -16.05
C ASN A 397 16.22 -18.10 -15.91
N ARG A 398 15.62 -17.32 -15.04
CA ARG A 398 15.97 -15.92 -14.77
C ARG A 398 16.12 -15.71 -13.27
N GLU A 399 17.09 -14.88 -12.88
CA GLU A 399 17.19 -14.40 -11.51
C GLU A 399 15.92 -13.64 -11.11
N GLY A 400 15.50 -13.79 -9.86
CA GLY A 400 14.33 -13.10 -9.35
C GLY A 400 14.19 -13.18 -7.84
N ALA A 401 13.33 -12.31 -7.32
CA ALA A 401 13.00 -12.27 -5.92
C ALA A 401 11.60 -12.81 -5.65
N GLU A 402 11.47 -13.59 -4.57
CA GLU A 402 10.19 -14.07 -4.06
C GLU A 402 9.94 -13.55 -2.64
N VAL A 403 8.69 -13.15 -2.37
CA VAL A 403 8.24 -12.78 -1.02
C VAL A 403 7.50 -13.95 -0.39
N VAL A 404 8.21 -14.70 0.42
CA VAL A 404 7.68 -15.85 1.15
C VAL A 404 6.81 -15.36 2.29
N GLN A 405 5.51 -15.70 2.29
CA GLN A 405 4.50 -15.24 3.25
C GLN A 405 4.13 -16.38 4.19
N LEU A 406 4.23 -16.13 5.50
CA LEU A 406 3.86 -17.08 6.54
C LEU A 406 2.58 -16.62 7.22
N TYR A 407 1.59 -17.49 7.22
CA TYR A 407 0.32 -17.32 7.91
C TYR A 407 0.17 -18.35 9.03
N ILE A 408 -0.58 -17.98 10.07
CA ILE A 408 -0.92 -18.87 11.18
C ILE A 408 -2.45 -18.97 11.29
N MET A 409 -2.93 -20.19 11.45
CA MET A 409 -4.31 -20.54 11.77
C MET A 409 -4.35 -21.12 13.18
N ASP A 410 -5.15 -20.53 14.06
CA ASP A 410 -5.55 -21.13 15.32
C ASP A 410 -6.78 -22.04 15.07
N MET A 411 -6.62 -23.33 15.32
CA MET A 411 -7.64 -24.32 14.97
C MET A 411 -8.63 -24.59 16.11
N GLU A 412 -8.33 -24.14 17.31
CA GLU A 412 -9.06 -24.49 18.54
C GLU A 412 -9.35 -23.25 19.42
N SER A 413 -9.47 -22.04 18.81
CA SER A 413 -9.69 -20.79 19.52
C SER A 413 -11.07 -20.71 20.21
N SER A 414 -11.10 -20.16 21.44
CA SER A 414 -12.32 -19.93 22.21
C SER A 414 -13.16 -18.76 21.67
N LEU A 415 -12.55 -17.82 20.97
CA LEU A 415 -13.21 -16.67 20.32
C LEU A 415 -13.15 -16.79 18.80
N PRO A 416 -14.09 -16.17 18.07
CA PRO A 416 -14.02 -16.09 16.61
C PRO A 416 -12.71 -15.44 16.15
N ARG A 417 -11.96 -16.14 15.29
CA ARG A 417 -10.71 -15.64 14.71
C ARG A 417 -10.72 -15.76 13.19
N PRO A 418 -9.92 -14.96 12.49
CA PRO A 418 -9.67 -15.15 11.06
C PRO A 418 -9.19 -16.58 10.76
N LEU A 419 -9.56 -17.12 9.60
CA LEU A 419 -9.10 -18.44 9.18
C LEU A 419 -7.57 -18.55 9.19
N LYS A 420 -6.90 -17.48 8.85
CA LYS A 420 -5.43 -17.34 8.99
C LYS A 420 -5.03 -15.88 9.08
N GLU A 421 -3.88 -15.62 9.65
CA GLU A 421 -3.31 -14.29 9.79
C GLU A 421 -1.86 -14.28 9.34
N LEU A 422 -1.48 -13.29 8.51
CA LEU A 422 -0.09 -13.06 8.15
C LEU A 422 0.71 -12.70 9.42
N LYS A 423 1.70 -13.52 9.74
CA LYS A 423 2.56 -13.33 10.92
C LYS A 423 4.04 -13.15 10.57
N GLY A 424 4.39 -13.31 9.31
CA GLY A 424 5.73 -13.03 8.83
C GLY A 424 5.86 -13.06 7.32
N PHE A 425 6.83 -12.35 6.80
CA PHE A 425 7.22 -12.44 5.39
C PHE A 425 8.72 -12.20 5.25
N LYS A 426 9.32 -12.77 4.22
CA LYS A 426 10.72 -12.55 3.85
C LYS A 426 10.87 -12.50 2.35
N LYS A 427 11.57 -11.49 1.85
CA LYS A 427 11.99 -11.40 0.46
C LYS A 427 13.35 -12.04 0.29
N VAL A 428 13.48 -12.91 -0.69
CA VAL A 428 14.73 -13.63 -1.03
C VAL A 428 15.02 -13.50 -2.52
N ASN A 429 16.25 -13.14 -2.87
CA ASN A 429 16.74 -13.14 -4.24
C ASN A 429 17.38 -14.48 -4.54
N LEU A 430 17.10 -15.05 -5.72
CA LEU A 430 17.57 -16.37 -6.12
C LEU A 430 18.00 -16.37 -7.57
N ALA A 431 19.22 -16.81 -7.83
CA ALA A 431 19.66 -17.16 -9.17
C ALA A 431 18.91 -18.40 -9.71
N PRO A 432 18.87 -18.63 -11.04
CA PRO A 432 18.28 -19.83 -11.60
C PRO A 432 18.87 -21.11 -10.99
N GLY A 433 18.01 -22.01 -10.52
CA GLY A 433 18.39 -23.26 -9.86
C GLY A 433 18.84 -23.13 -8.40
N GLU A 434 18.98 -21.92 -7.89
CA GLU A 434 19.38 -21.69 -6.50
C GLU A 434 18.26 -22.04 -5.53
N THR A 435 18.66 -22.64 -4.38
CA THR A 435 17.76 -22.96 -3.27
C THR A 435 18.26 -22.29 -2.00
N VAL A 436 17.38 -21.58 -1.32
CA VAL A 436 17.65 -20.98 0.00
C VAL A 436 16.67 -21.52 1.04
N LYS A 437 17.14 -21.69 2.28
CA LYS A 437 16.27 -22.01 3.43
C LYS A 437 15.80 -20.71 4.08
N VAL A 438 14.50 -20.47 4.03
CA VAL A 438 13.85 -19.33 4.70
C VAL A 438 13.40 -19.76 6.08
N ASN A 439 13.82 -19.01 7.11
CA ASN A 439 13.50 -19.28 8.48
C ASN A 439 12.61 -18.18 9.07
N PHE A 440 11.58 -18.59 9.83
CA PHE A 440 10.75 -17.69 10.63
C PHE A 440 10.78 -18.17 12.08
N THR A 441 10.87 -17.25 13.02
CA THR A 441 10.72 -17.51 14.44
C THR A 441 9.33 -17.05 14.86
N ILE A 442 8.52 -17.96 15.36
CA ILE A 442 7.16 -17.72 15.82
C ILE A 442 7.18 -17.80 17.34
N GLY A 443 6.87 -16.71 17.99
CA GLY A 443 6.78 -16.59 19.44
C GLY A 443 5.36 -16.24 19.91
N LYS A 444 5.26 -15.92 21.20
CA LYS A 444 4.00 -15.58 21.88
C LYS A 444 3.17 -14.54 21.11
N GLU A 445 3.78 -13.45 20.64
CA GLU A 445 3.08 -12.35 19.96
C GLU A 445 2.36 -12.81 18.69
N ALA A 446 2.99 -13.69 17.91
CA ALA A 446 2.40 -14.21 16.67
C ALA A 446 1.21 -15.16 16.92
N LEU A 447 1.18 -15.81 18.06
CA LEU A 447 0.16 -16.79 18.47
C LEU A 447 -0.98 -16.16 19.27
N SER A 448 -0.75 -15.00 19.88
CA SER A 448 -1.71 -14.36 20.77
C SER A 448 -2.85 -13.67 20.04
N PHE A 449 -3.97 -13.56 20.73
CA PHE A 449 -5.08 -12.69 20.41
C PHE A 449 -5.52 -11.91 21.65
N TYR A 450 -6.16 -10.77 21.43
CA TYR A 450 -6.69 -9.94 22.50
C TYR A 450 -8.04 -10.47 22.98
N THR A 451 -8.20 -10.68 24.27
CA THR A 451 -9.48 -11.04 24.89
C THR A 451 -10.10 -9.81 25.54
N PRO A 452 -11.25 -9.31 25.05
CA PRO A 452 -11.91 -8.13 25.60
C PRO A 452 -12.35 -8.30 27.05
N GLU A 453 -12.73 -9.52 27.46
CA GLU A 453 -13.21 -9.80 28.81
C GLU A 453 -12.12 -9.63 29.87
N ARG A 454 -10.87 -9.98 29.53
CA ARG A 454 -9.72 -9.92 30.42
C ARG A 454 -8.81 -8.73 30.19
N HIS A 455 -9.05 -7.98 29.13
CA HIS A 455 -8.21 -6.87 28.66
C HIS A 455 -6.72 -7.27 28.51
N GLU A 456 -6.46 -8.46 27.95
CA GLU A 456 -5.09 -8.98 27.79
C GLU A 456 -4.89 -9.75 26.47
N TRP A 457 -3.62 -9.84 26.06
CA TRP A 457 -3.18 -10.72 24.97
C TRP A 457 -2.89 -12.10 25.47
N VAL A 458 -3.57 -13.12 24.96
CA VAL A 458 -3.48 -14.50 25.40
C VAL A 458 -3.08 -15.44 24.29
N VAL A 459 -2.35 -16.50 24.64
CA VAL A 459 -2.12 -17.68 23.81
C VAL A 459 -2.85 -18.84 24.46
N GLU A 460 -3.84 -19.39 23.78
CA GLU A 460 -4.55 -20.56 24.29
C GLU A 460 -3.81 -21.86 23.93
N PRO A 461 -3.82 -22.85 24.82
CA PRO A 461 -3.40 -24.20 24.48
C PRO A 461 -4.30 -24.77 23.37
N GLY A 462 -3.70 -25.38 22.36
CA GLY A 462 -4.46 -25.87 21.23
C GLY A 462 -3.57 -26.25 20.05
N LYS A 463 -4.22 -26.64 18.96
CA LYS A 463 -3.56 -26.98 17.71
C LYS A 463 -3.49 -25.77 16.81
N PHE A 464 -2.31 -25.49 16.30
CA PHE A 464 -2.03 -24.43 15.35
C PHE A 464 -1.56 -25.01 14.03
N GLN A 465 -1.87 -24.31 12.92
CA GLN A 465 -1.37 -24.63 11.60
C GLN A 465 -0.56 -23.45 11.06
N ILE A 466 0.64 -23.75 10.59
CA ILE A 466 1.48 -22.84 9.81
C ILE A 466 1.19 -23.08 8.34
N LEU A 467 1.00 -22.01 7.61
CA LEU A 467 0.71 -21.99 6.19
C LEU A 467 1.72 -21.06 5.52
N VAL A 468 2.42 -21.55 4.50
CA VAL A 468 3.38 -20.71 3.75
C VAL A 468 3.00 -20.71 2.29
N GLY A 469 2.99 -19.51 1.70
CA GLY A 469 2.58 -19.34 0.31
C GLY A 469 3.09 -18.04 -0.32
N THR A 470 2.60 -17.80 -1.54
CA THR A 470 2.93 -16.63 -2.36
C THR A 470 1.91 -15.50 -2.20
N ALA A 471 0.70 -15.84 -1.73
CA ALA A 471 -0.43 -14.94 -1.51
C ALA A 471 -1.39 -15.53 -0.48
N SER A 472 -2.37 -14.77 -0.02
CA SER A 472 -3.37 -15.27 0.95
C SER A 472 -4.22 -16.42 0.39
N ASP A 473 -4.45 -16.47 -0.91
CA ASP A 473 -5.20 -17.55 -1.59
C ASP A 473 -4.31 -18.58 -2.30
N ASP A 474 -2.99 -18.45 -2.21
CA ASP A 474 -2.02 -19.36 -2.83
C ASP A 474 -1.04 -19.94 -1.80
N ILE A 475 -1.53 -20.90 -1.00
CA ILE A 475 -0.75 -21.61 0.01
C ILE A 475 -0.06 -22.81 -0.62
N ARG A 476 1.25 -22.91 -0.45
CA ARG A 476 2.13 -23.92 -1.08
C ARG A 476 2.56 -25.03 -0.13
N SER A 477 2.68 -24.74 1.15
CA SER A 477 3.13 -25.72 2.14
C SER A 477 2.47 -25.45 3.49
N SER A 478 2.23 -26.51 4.27
CA SER A 478 1.67 -26.37 5.60
C SER A 478 2.26 -27.37 6.60
N ALA A 479 2.25 -27.01 7.88
CA ALA A 479 2.64 -27.88 8.98
C ALA A 479 1.81 -27.55 10.23
N THR A 480 1.68 -28.52 11.13
CA THR A 480 0.92 -28.34 12.40
C THR A 480 1.82 -28.54 13.59
N PHE A 481 1.54 -27.78 14.65
CA PHE A 481 2.15 -27.96 15.98
C PHE A 481 1.09 -27.74 17.06
N ARG A 482 1.46 -28.01 18.32
CA ARG A 482 0.57 -27.85 19.47
C ARG A 482 1.20 -26.93 20.51
N VAL A 483 0.37 -26.05 21.07
CA VAL A 483 0.69 -25.29 22.27
C VAL A 483 0.11 -26.01 23.47
N GLU A 484 0.93 -26.29 24.49
CA GLU A 484 0.53 -26.89 25.75
C GLU A 484 0.46 -25.83 26.87
N ARG A 485 -0.19 -26.19 27.97
CA ARG A 485 -0.34 -25.32 29.13
C ARG A 485 1.00 -25.08 29.86
#